data_ac5c58b6d8f2a0e41d4b68c3fc106bda
#
_entry.id   ac5c58b6d8f2a0e41d4b68c3fc106bda
#
_cell.length_a   1.000
_cell.length_b   1.000
_cell.length_c   1.000
_cell.angle_alpha   90.00
_cell.angle_beta   90.00
_cell.angle_gamma   90.00
#
_symmetry.space_group_name_H-M   'P 1'
#
loop_
_entity.id
_entity.type
_entity.pdbx_description
1 polymer ?
#
loop_
_entity_poly.entity_id
_entity_poly.type
_entity_poly.pdbx_seq_one_letter_code
_entity_poly.pdbx_strand_id
1 'polypeptide(L)'
;NLLSSLLKKEVVYNFRENDILNGGQGAPLAPIFHNLLINQNQIERPACVLNVGGIANITLVVSKNNEDLISFDVGPGNCLLDEWVRRHTQMKYDENGKASNIGKTSEVILNQAIDNFDNISNQKKLSFDIKDFDLSFVKGLSYEDGLSTLVDFTAVIIYQSILKSIKIRENEKLLIIVCGGGRKNLSLMGSIRKRLPKNISLKIIDDYKIDGDFIESQAFAYLAIRSALKKVISYPNTTNVEKASIGGI
;
A
#
# COMPACT_ATOMS: atom_id res chain seq x y z
N ASN A 1 12.30 -3.51 -28.75
CA ASN A 1 12.51 -3.31 -27.31
C ASN A 1 13.86 -3.91 -26.91
N LEU A 2 14.74 -3.13 -26.27
CA LEU A 2 16.10 -3.54 -25.89
C LEU A 2 16.08 -4.79 -25.00
N LEU A 3 15.19 -4.85 -24.00
CA LEU A 3 15.07 -5.99 -23.09
C LEU A 3 14.70 -7.28 -23.86
N SER A 4 13.74 -7.21 -24.77
CA SER A 4 13.33 -8.34 -25.58
C SER A 4 14.48 -8.89 -26.44
N SER A 5 15.25 -7.96 -27.04
CA SER A 5 16.43 -8.34 -27.86
C SER A 5 17.54 -8.98 -27.03
N LEU A 6 17.81 -8.45 -25.82
CA LEU A 6 18.84 -8.97 -24.91
C LEU A 6 18.45 -10.33 -24.32
N LEU A 7 17.21 -10.46 -23.87
CA LEU A 7 16.72 -11.67 -23.19
C LEU A 7 16.26 -12.76 -24.16
N LYS A 8 16.06 -12.43 -25.44
CA LYS A 8 15.44 -13.31 -26.45
C LYS A 8 14.09 -13.87 -25.97
N LYS A 9 13.30 -13.00 -25.30
CA LYS A 9 11.99 -13.33 -24.75
C LYS A 9 11.00 -12.24 -25.12
N GLU A 10 9.73 -12.61 -25.13
CA GLU A 10 8.65 -11.62 -25.19
C GLU A 10 8.67 -10.79 -23.89
N VAL A 11 8.45 -9.48 -24.04
CA VAL A 11 8.40 -8.53 -22.92
C VAL A 11 7.11 -7.76 -23.04
N VAL A 12 6.25 -7.91 -22.05
CA VAL A 12 5.03 -7.11 -21.93
C VAL A 12 5.35 -5.85 -21.11
N TYR A 13 4.95 -4.71 -21.61
CA TYR A 13 5.20 -3.40 -20.99
C TYR A 13 4.00 -2.47 -21.19
N ASN A 14 4.10 -1.25 -20.69
CA ASN A 14 3.07 -0.21 -20.89
C ASN A 14 1.67 -0.58 -20.34
N PHE A 15 1.64 -1.19 -19.17
CA PHE A 15 0.38 -1.66 -18.54
C PHE A 15 -0.61 -0.56 -18.21
N ARG A 16 -0.14 0.69 -18.01
CA ARG A 16 -0.96 1.81 -17.51
C ARG A 16 -1.64 2.62 -18.60
N GLU A 17 -1.06 2.64 -19.80
CA GLU A 17 -1.45 3.57 -20.87
C GLU A 17 -2.93 3.42 -21.28
N ASN A 18 -3.37 2.19 -21.51
CA ASN A 18 -4.74 1.94 -21.93
C ASN A 18 -5.76 2.30 -20.83
N ASP A 19 -5.43 2.08 -19.56
CA ASP A 19 -6.24 2.51 -18.43
C ASP A 19 -6.38 4.05 -18.40
N ILE A 20 -5.27 4.77 -18.55
CA ILE A 20 -5.24 6.24 -18.60
C ILE A 20 -6.03 6.78 -19.79
N LEU A 21 -5.86 6.19 -20.97
CA LEU A 21 -6.60 6.57 -22.17
C LEU A 21 -8.12 6.38 -22.04
N ASN A 22 -8.55 5.46 -21.16
CA ASN A 22 -9.95 5.22 -20.83
C ASN A 22 -10.41 5.93 -19.54
N GLY A 23 -9.74 7.02 -19.14
CA GLY A 23 -10.13 7.86 -18.02
C GLY A 23 -9.69 7.35 -16.65
N GLY A 24 -8.93 6.26 -16.57
CA GLY A 24 -8.39 5.72 -15.34
C GLY A 24 -7.12 6.45 -14.88
N GLN A 25 -6.68 6.16 -13.67
CA GLN A 25 -5.49 6.76 -13.05
C GLN A 25 -4.19 5.97 -13.34
N GLY A 26 -4.28 4.83 -14.04
CA GLY A 26 -3.15 3.96 -14.34
C GLY A 26 -2.60 3.19 -13.13
N ALA A 27 -3.17 3.37 -11.95
CA ALA A 27 -2.80 2.71 -10.70
C ALA A 27 -3.97 2.75 -9.69
N PRO A 28 -4.02 1.80 -8.73
CA PRO A 28 -3.20 0.59 -8.62
C PRO A 28 -3.64 -0.53 -9.57
N LEU A 29 -2.70 -1.31 -10.12
CA LEU A 29 -2.99 -2.47 -10.98
C LEU A 29 -2.84 -3.82 -10.27
N ALA A 30 -2.23 -3.84 -9.08
CA ALA A 30 -2.05 -5.03 -8.26
C ALA A 30 -3.35 -5.67 -7.69
N PRO A 31 -4.50 -4.98 -7.58
CA PRO A 31 -5.70 -5.51 -6.93
C PRO A 31 -6.15 -6.87 -7.48
N ILE A 32 -6.07 -7.07 -8.79
CA ILE A 32 -6.46 -8.34 -9.41
C ILE A 32 -5.53 -9.49 -9.02
N PHE A 33 -4.25 -9.20 -8.76
CA PHE A 33 -3.30 -10.19 -8.24
C PHE A 33 -3.57 -10.46 -6.76
N HIS A 34 -3.93 -9.45 -5.98
CA HIS A 34 -4.33 -9.61 -4.58
C HIS A 34 -5.54 -10.54 -4.46
N ASN A 35 -6.55 -10.39 -5.34
CA ASN A 35 -7.69 -11.31 -5.38
C ASN A 35 -7.27 -12.74 -5.72
N LEU A 36 -6.32 -12.92 -6.67
CA LEU A 36 -5.76 -14.24 -6.97
C LEU A 36 -5.12 -14.86 -5.74
N LEU A 37 -4.28 -14.11 -5.00
CA LEU A 37 -3.63 -14.59 -3.78
C LEU A 37 -4.63 -15.02 -2.71
N ILE A 38 -5.65 -14.20 -2.46
CA ILE A 38 -6.75 -14.51 -1.52
C ILE A 38 -7.46 -15.81 -1.92
N ASN A 39 -7.73 -16.00 -3.23
CA ASN A 39 -8.37 -17.20 -3.74
C ASN A 39 -7.50 -18.45 -3.60
N GLN A 40 -6.24 -18.37 -4.02
CA GLN A 40 -5.31 -19.52 -4.00
C GLN A 40 -5.01 -19.99 -2.58
N ASN A 41 -4.94 -19.08 -1.62
CA ASN A 41 -4.66 -19.39 -0.23
C ASN A 41 -5.92 -19.63 0.61
N GLN A 42 -7.10 -19.69 -0.02
CA GLN A 42 -8.39 -19.96 0.62
C GLN A 42 -8.68 -19.02 1.82
N ILE A 43 -8.23 -17.76 1.69
CA ILE A 43 -8.40 -16.76 2.73
C ILE A 43 -9.87 -16.33 2.78
N GLU A 44 -10.45 -16.32 3.99
CA GLU A 44 -11.83 -15.88 4.20
C GLU A 44 -12.04 -14.42 3.82
N ARG A 45 -13.21 -14.11 3.32
CA ARG A 45 -13.64 -12.76 2.95
C ARG A 45 -14.66 -12.23 3.95
N PRO A 46 -14.72 -10.91 4.14
CA PRO A 46 -13.89 -9.89 3.49
C PRO A 46 -12.45 -9.91 3.98
N ALA A 47 -11.50 -9.66 3.07
CA ALA A 47 -10.10 -9.51 3.36
C ALA A 47 -9.56 -8.20 2.76
N CYS A 48 -8.59 -7.62 3.42
CA CYS A 48 -7.91 -6.41 2.98
C CYS A 48 -6.43 -6.71 2.77
N VAL A 49 -5.90 -6.44 1.59
CA VAL A 49 -4.46 -6.44 1.37
C VAL A 49 -3.95 -5.01 1.51
N LEU A 50 -3.09 -4.79 2.49
CA LEU A 50 -2.41 -3.52 2.74
C LEU A 50 -0.98 -3.63 2.21
N ASN A 51 -0.68 -2.92 1.12
CA ASN A 51 0.68 -2.80 0.63
C ASN A 51 1.34 -1.56 1.24
N VAL A 52 2.41 -1.76 2.03
CA VAL A 52 3.21 -0.69 2.61
C VAL A 52 4.52 -0.58 1.82
N GLY A 53 4.45 0.10 0.68
CA GLY A 53 5.58 0.51 -0.14
C GLY A 53 6.07 1.91 0.25
N GLY A 54 6.55 2.70 -0.71
CA GLY A 54 6.80 4.13 -0.51
C GLY A 54 5.50 4.87 -0.17
N ILE A 55 4.46 4.62 -0.95
CA ILE A 55 3.06 4.96 -0.67
C ILE A 55 2.36 3.71 -0.15
N ALA A 56 1.48 3.86 0.83
CA ALA A 56 0.63 2.78 1.29
C ALA A 56 -0.67 2.75 0.47
N ASN A 57 -1.10 1.56 0.07
CA ASN A 57 -2.37 1.36 -0.63
C ASN A 57 -3.10 0.13 -0.11
N ILE A 58 -4.41 0.14 -0.29
CA ILE A 58 -5.32 -0.92 0.17
C ILE A 58 -6.02 -1.54 -1.04
N THR A 59 -6.20 -2.85 -0.97
CA THR A 59 -7.13 -3.60 -1.82
C THR A 59 -8.11 -4.35 -0.94
N LEU A 60 -9.39 -3.99 -1.00
CA LEU A 60 -10.48 -4.72 -0.34
C LEU A 60 -11.03 -5.79 -1.27
N VAL A 61 -11.04 -7.03 -0.78
CA VAL A 61 -11.50 -8.23 -1.50
C VAL A 61 -12.73 -8.77 -0.79
N VAL A 62 -13.91 -8.37 -1.25
CA VAL A 62 -15.20 -8.74 -0.64
C VAL A 62 -15.78 -10.02 -1.24
N SER A 63 -15.48 -10.30 -2.51
CA SER A 63 -15.98 -11.46 -3.24
C SER A 63 -14.90 -12.11 -4.10
N LYS A 64 -15.28 -13.16 -4.85
CA LYS A 64 -14.41 -13.77 -5.87
C LYS A 64 -14.39 -12.99 -7.18
N ASN A 65 -15.39 -12.11 -7.39
CA ASN A 65 -15.50 -11.32 -8.60
C ASN A 65 -14.51 -10.14 -8.57
N ASN A 66 -13.77 -9.97 -9.63
CA ASN A 66 -12.81 -8.86 -9.74
C ASN A 66 -13.49 -7.48 -9.88
N GLU A 67 -14.74 -7.42 -10.32
CA GLU A 67 -15.50 -6.18 -10.43
C GLU A 67 -15.86 -5.57 -9.05
N ASP A 68 -15.88 -6.42 -8.00
CA ASP A 68 -16.15 -6.02 -6.61
C ASP A 68 -14.89 -5.57 -5.87
N LEU A 69 -13.72 -5.57 -6.53
CA LEU A 69 -12.47 -5.08 -5.94
C LEU A 69 -12.55 -3.57 -5.73
N ILE A 70 -12.15 -3.13 -4.55
CA ILE A 70 -12.00 -1.72 -4.21
C ILE A 70 -10.55 -1.48 -3.87
N SER A 71 -9.92 -0.47 -4.47
CA SER A 71 -8.53 -0.15 -4.15
C SER A 71 -8.27 1.35 -4.25
N PHE A 72 -7.44 1.86 -3.36
CA PHE A 72 -7.05 3.27 -3.32
C PHE A 72 -5.76 3.44 -2.51
N ASP A 73 -5.09 4.58 -2.73
CA ASP A 73 -3.96 4.99 -1.93
C ASP A 73 -4.43 5.52 -0.56
N VAL A 74 -3.70 5.14 0.47
CA VAL A 74 -3.99 5.51 1.86
C VAL A 74 -3.28 6.79 2.26
N GLY A 75 -2.01 6.90 1.87
CA GLY A 75 -1.11 7.97 2.27
C GLY A 75 0.34 7.52 2.26
N PRO A 76 1.23 8.14 3.04
CA PRO A 76 2.63 7.74 3.09
C PRO A 76 2.76 6.33 3.67
N GLY A 77 3.61 5.53 3.04
CA GLY A 77 4.10 4.27 3.59
C GLY A 77 5.48 4.48 4.21
N ASN A 78 6.52 3.92 3.56
CA ASN A 78 7.89 4.08 4.04
C ASN A 78 8.58 5.37 3.55
N CYS A 79 7.99 6.13 2.61
CA CYS A 79 8.69 7.22 1.94
C CYS A 79 9.25 8.26 2.92
N LEU A 80 8.47 8.67 3.93
CA LEU A 80 8.90 9.64 4.94
C LEU A 80 9.94 9.04 5.90
N LEU A 81 9.75 7.78 6.31
CA LEU A 81 10.66 7.06 7.19
C LEU A 81 12.03 6.90 6.51
N ASP A 82 12.04 6.40 5.29
CA ASP A 82 13.26 6.16 4.53
C ASP A 82 14.00 7.46 4.23
N GLU A 83 13.26 8.52 3.90
CA GLU A 83 13.85 9.83 3.65
C GLU A 83 14.48 10.42 4.92
N TRP A 84 13.83 10.26 6.09
CA TRP A 84 14.37 10.70 7.37
C TRP A 84 15.65 9.95 7.71
N VAL A 85 15.68 8.62 7.52
CA VAL A 85 16.87 7.79 7.72
C VAL A 85 18.00 8.26 6.83
N ARG A 86 17.76 8.47 5.52
CA ARG A 86 18.79 8.92 4.57
C ARG A 86 19.36 10.30 4.90
N ARG A 87 18.56 11.19 5.49
CA ARG A 87 19.03 12.54 5.90
C ARG A 87 19.93 12.52 7.12
N HIS A 88 19.80 11.52 7.98
CA HIS A 88 20.52 11.46 9.27
C HIS A 88 21.60 10.39 9.30
N THR A 89 21.60 9.44 8.39
CA THR A 89 22.51 8.28 8.39
C THR A 89 22.94 7.92 6.95
N GLN A 90 23.87 6.97 6.84
CA GLN A 90 24.23 6.34 5.56
C GLN A 90 23.32 5.14 5.21
N MET A 91 22.33 4.82 6.05
CA MET A 91 21.39 3.74 5.81
C MET A 91 20.28 4.16 4.84
N LYS A 92 19.65 3.17 4.20
CA LYS A 92 18.57 3.41 3.26
C LYS A 92 17.20 3.46 3.94
N TYR A 93 17.03 2.73 5.04
CA TYR A 93 15.78 2.59 5.80
C TYR A 93 16.07 2.15 7.25
N ASP A 94 15.08 2.24 8.13
CA ASP A 94 15.15 1.77 9.53
C ASP A 94 14.94 0.26 9.58
N GLU A 95 16.06 -0.47 9.65
CA GLU A 95 16.06 -1.93 9.62
C GLU A 95 15.28 -2.52 10.80
N ASN A 96 14.21 -3.26 10.50
CA ASN A 96 13.31 -3.87 11.48
C ASN A 96 12.64 -2.88 12.46
N GLY A 97 12.67 -1.59 12.17
CA GLY A 97 12.14 -0.56 13.07
C GLY A 97 12.97 -0.33 14.32
N LYS A 98 14.27 -0.61 14.27
CA LYS A 98 15.16 -0.55 15.46
C LYS A 98 15.29 0.86 16.01
N ALA A 99 15.54 1.84 15.15
CA ALA A 99 15.73 3.23 15.58
C ALA A 99 14.39 3.85 16.02
N SER A 100 13.32 3.63 15.26
CA SER A 100 11.99 4.11 15.64
C SER A 100 11.45 3.52 16.95
N ASN A 101 11.86 2.31 17.29
CA ASN A 101 11.46 1.67 18.56
C ASN A 101 12.17 2.26 19.81
N ILE A 102 13.29 2.96 19.63
CA ILE A 102 14.03 3.62 20.71
C ILE A 102 13.44 4.99 21.01
N GLY A 103 12.98 5.69 19.96
CA GLY A 103 12.45 7.04 20.05
C GLY A 103 11.12 7.14 20.79
N LYS A 104 10.78 8.38 21.13
CA LYS A 104 9.49 8.74 21.73
C LYS A 104 8.69 9.60 20.75
N THR A 105 7.46 9.21 20.49
CA THR A 105 6.54 9.98 19.65
C THR A 105 6.21 11.32 20.30
N SER A 106 6.34 12.40 19.56
CA SER A 106 5.86 13.72 19.96
C SER A 106 4.37 13.85 19.63
N GLU A 107 3.52 13.67 20.61
CA GLU A 107 2.05 13.70 20.44
C GLU A 107 1.56 15.04 19.87
N VAL A 108 2.17 16.16 20.27
CA VAL A 108 1.80 17.49 19.77
C VAL A 108 2.07 17.59 18.27
N ILE A 109 3.26 17.20 17.84
CA ILE A 109 3.66 17.23 16.44
C ILE A 109 2.84 16.23 15.62
N LEU A 110 2.60 15.05 16.16
CA LEU A 110 1.80 14.00 15.52
C LEU A 110 0.38 14.52 15.23
N ASN A 111 -0.31 15.06 16.22
CA ASN A 111 -1.67 15.55 16.07
C ASN A 111 -1.76 16.66 15.04
N GLN A 112 -0.83 17.63 15.06
CA GLN A 112 -0.78 18.70 14.07
C GLN A 112 -0.51 18.15 12.65
N ALA A 113 0.33 17.14 12.51
CA ALA A 113 0.61 16.53 11.22
C ALA A 113 -0.61 15.77 10.67
N ILE A 114 -1.39 15.11 11.52
CA ILE A 114 -2.63 14.42 11.15
C ILE A 114 -3.66 15.45 10.67
N ASP A 115 -3.89 16.54 11.40
CA ASP A 115 -4.83 17.60 11.02
C ASP A 115 -4.46 18.20 9.65
N ASN A 116 -3.16 18.44 9.41
CA ASN A 116 -2.67 18.94 8.14
C ASN A 116 -2.88 17.93 7.00
N PHE A 117 -2.64 16.64 7.26
CA PHE A 117 -2.85 15.58 6.27
C PHE A 117 -4.34 15.43 5.90
N ASP A 118 -5.25 15.49 6.87
CA ASP A 118 -6.69 15.43 6.61
C ASP A 118 -7.15 16.56 5.69
N ASN A 119 -6.60 17.78 5.84
CA ASN A 119 -6.87 18.91 4.95
C ASN A 119 -6.38 18.65 3.52
N ILE A 120 -5.21 18.02 3.34
CA ILE A 120 -4.67 17.66 2.02
C ILE A 120 -5.47 16.52 1.40
N SER A 121 -5.76 15.46 2.16
CA SER A 121 -6.44 14.26 1.66
C SER A 121 -7.88 14.54 1.23
N ASN A 122 -8.57 15.47 1.88
CA ASN A 122 -9.92 15.88 1.50
C ASN A 122 -9.96 16.64 0.16
N GLN A 123 -8.83 17.20 -0.27
CA GLN A 123 -8.71 17.93 -1.55
C GLN A 123 -8.26 17.03 -2.70
N LYS A 124 -7.55 15.93 -2.41
CA LYS A 124 -7.05 14.98 -3.41
C LYS A 124 -7.96 13.77 -3.57
N LYS A 125 -8.31 13.47 -4.80
CA LYS A 125 -9.05 12.25 -5.14
C LYS A 125 -8.07 11.14 -5.53
N LEU A 126 -7.93 10.13 -4.66
CA LEU A 126 -7.59 8.73 -4.96
C LEU A 126 -6.12 8.32 -5.17
N SER A 127 -5.17 9.16 -5.54
CA SER A 127 -3.77 8.76 -5.66
C SER A 127 -2.80 9.80 -5.10
N PHE A 128 -1.75 9.31 -4.45
CA PHE A 128 -0.68 10.14 -3.88
C PHE A 128 0.64 9.92 -4.62
N ASP A 129 1.47 10.98 -4.67
CA ASP A 129 2.88 10.91 -5.05
C ASP A 129 3.74 11.17 -3.80
N ILE A 130 4.97 10.63 -3.78
CA ILE A 130 5.92 10.86 -2.69
C ILE A 130 6.16 12.37 -2.45
N LYS A 131 6.08 13.18 -3.50
CA LYS A 131 6.21 14.64 -3.43
C LYS A 131 5.07 15.36 -2.71
N ASP A 132 3.98 14.68 -2.46
CA ASP A 132 2.85 15.23 -1.70
C ASP A 132 3.14 15.29 -0.20
N PHE A 133 4.20 14.68 0.26
CA PHE A 133 4.59 14.58 1.66
C PHE A 133 5.93 15.23 1.91
N ASP A 134 6.06 15.89 3.05
CA ASP A 134 7.31 16.49 3.47
C ASP A 134 7.59 16.19 4.96
N LEU A 135 8.87 16.34 5.34
CA LEU A 135 9.39 16.06 6.68
C LEU A 135 9.44 17.31 7.57
N SER A 136 8.85 18.43 7.16
CA SER A 136 8.99 19.71 7.88
C SER A 136 8.52 19.62 9.32
N PHE A 137 7.48 18.85 9.59
CA PHE A 137 6.87 18.74 10.92
C PHE A 137 7.75 17.98 11.94
N VAL A 138 8.68 17.13 11.52
CA VAL A 138 9.60 16.44 12.44
C VAL A 138 10.97 17.10 12.53
N LYS A 139 11.22 18.17 11.77
CA LYS A 139 12.47 18.95 11.89
C LYS A 139 12.61 19.50 13.31
N GLY A 140 13.74 19.25 13.93
CA GLY A 140 14.01 19.67 15.31
C GLY A 140 13.81 18.59 16.37
N LEU A 141 13.26 17.43 16.00
CA LEU A 141 13.30 16.21 16.82
C LEU A 141 14.68 15.53 16.68
N SER A 142 15.02 14.70 17.67
CA SER A 142 16.16 13.77 17.53
C SER A 142 15.87 12.78 16.39
N TYR A 143 16.91 12.09 15.93
CA TYR A 143 16.75 11.08 14.87
C TYR A 143 15.72 10.01 15.25
N GLU A 144 15.83 9.47 16.45
CA GLU A 144 14.95 8.42 16.95
C GLU A 144 13.52 8.91 17.22
N ASP A 145 13.36 10.09 17.84
CA ASP A 145 12.05 10.66 18.12
C ASP A 145 11.31 11.06 16.83
N GLY A 146 12.06 11.58 15.86
CA GLY A 146 11.55 11.86 14.53
C GLY A 146 11.01 10.59 13.84
N LEU A 147 11.79 9.49 13.86
CA LEU A 147 11.35 8.20 13.32
C LEU A 147 10.14 7.63 14.05
N SER A 148 10.13 7.68 15.38
CA SER A 148 9.00 7.21 16.18
C SER A 148 7.71 8.00 15.84
N THR A 149 7.83 9.32 15.72
CA THR A 149 6.70 10.20 15.35
C THR A 149 6.22 9.91 13.93
N LEU A 150 7.12 9.67 12.97
CA LEU A 150 6.76 9.29 11.59
C LEU A 150 6.11 7.92 11.50
N VAL A 151 6.56 6.94 12.28
CA VAL A 151 5.93 5.61 12.38
C VAL A 151 4.51 5.73 12.87
N ASP A 152 4.27 6.49 13.95
CA ASP A 152 2.93 6.70 14.49
C ASP A 152 2.04 7.50 13.54
N PHE A 153 2.58 8.50 12.85
CA PHE A 153 1.87 9.23 11.81
C PHE A 153 1.40 8.29 10.69
N THR A 154 2.31 7.50 10.11
CA THR A 154 1.97 6.51 9.08
C THR A 154 0.91 5.52 9.57
N ALA A 155 1.06 4.99 10.79
CA ALA A 155 0.13 4.04 11.38
C ALA A 155 -1.27 4.64 11.59
N VAL A 156 -1.36 5.90 12.04
CA VAL A 156 -2.65 6.60 12.22
C VAL A 156 -3.33 6.81 10.89
N ILE A 157 -2.62 7.27 9.85
CA ILE A 157 -3.19 7.49 8.52
C ILE A 157 -3.73 6.17 7.95
N ILE A 158 -2.95 5.08 8.02
CA ILE A 158 -3.41 3.75 7.60
C ILE A 158 -4.67 3.34 8.37
N TYR A 159 -4.67 3.46 9.69
CA TYR A 159 -5.80 3.11 10.53
C TYR A 159 -7.06 3.91 10.19
N GLN A 160 -6.96 5.23 10.09
CA GLN A 160 -8.09 6.10 9.77
C GLN A 160 -8.67 5.78 8.38
N SER A 161 -7.81 5.52 7.39
CA SER A 161 -8.24 5.15 6.04
C SER A 161 -8.97 3.82 6.00
N ILE A 162 -8.50 2.83 6.78
CA ILE A 162 -9.20 1.55 6.92
C ILE A 162 -10.59 1.77 7.50
N LEU A 163 -10.73 2.52 8.58
CA LEU A 163 -12.02 2.76 9.21
C LEU A 163 -12.98 3.58 8.34
N LYS A 164 -12.48 4.59 7.62
CA LYS A 164 -13.30 5.43 6.72
C LYS A 164 -13.84 4.62 5.52
N SER A 165 -13.01 3.71 4.99
CA SER A 165 -13.28 3.07 3.70
C SER A 165 -13.95 1.71 3.83
N ILE A 166 -13.74 1.03 4.92
CA ILE A 166 -14.27 -0.30 5.16
C ILE A 166 -15.38 -0.19 6.21
N LYS A 167 -16.63 -0.11 5.73
CA LYS A 167 -17.81 -0.15 6.61
C LYS A 167 -17.97 -1.57 7.19
N ILE A 168 -17.18 -1.90 8.21
CA ILE A 168 -17.29 -3.17 8.92
C ILE A 168 -18.29 -2.99 10.05
N ARG A 169 -19.28 -3.87 10.12
CA ARG A 169 -20.17 -3.96 11.28
C ARG A 169 -19.39 -4.51 12.48
N GLU A 170 -19.76 -4.15 13.69
CA GLU A 170 -19.09 -4.61 14.92
C GLU A 170 -18.93 -6.13 15.02
N ASN A 171 -19.87 -6.88 14.44
CA ASN A 171 -19.90 -8.34 14.44
C ASN A 171 -19.17 -8.97 13.25
N GLU A 172 -18.68 -8.20 12.29
CA GLU A 172 -17.96 -8.69 11.13
C GLU A 172 -16.46 -8.71 11.40
N LYS A 173 -15.80 -9.81 11.04
CA LYS A 173 -14.33 -9.91 11.13
C LYS A 173 -13.70 -9.45 9.84
N LEU A 174 -12.62 -8.70 9.94
CA LEU A 174 -11.77 -8.37 8.81
C LEU A 174 -10.36 -8.89 9.05
N LEU A 175 -9.78 -9.50 8.04
CA LEU A 175 -8.37 -9.84 8.02
C LEU A 175 -7.62 -8.85 7.12
N ILE A 176 -6.61 -8.18 7.70
CA ILE A 176 -5.67 -7.35 6.96
C ILE A 176 -4.39 -8.16 6.75
N ILE A 177 -3.97 -8.28 5.49
CA ILE A 177 -2.73 -8.94 5.10
C ILE A 177 -1.76 -7.87 4.60
N VAL A 178 -0.65 -7.71 5.29
CA VAL A 178 0.34 -6.69 4.94
C VAL A 178 1.40 -7.26 4.00
N CYS A 179 1.63 -6.59 2.89
CA CYS A 179 2.75 -6.81 1.98
C CYS A 179 3.59 -5.54 1.80
N GLY A 180 4.58 -5.57 0.92
CA GLY A 180 5.52 -4.47 0.74
C GLY A 180 6.61 -4.40 1.82
N GLY A 181 7.60 -3.54 1.63
CA GLY A 181 8.77 -3.43 2.50
C GLY A 181 8.46 -3.06 3.94
N GLY A 182 7.41 -2.26 4.16
CA GLY A 182 6.99 -1.81 5.50
C GLY A 182 6.55 -2.92 6.45
N ARG A 183 6.15 -4.08 5.92
CA ARG A 183 5.82 -5.25 6.75
C ARG A 183 6.98 -5.73 7.64
N LYS A 184 8.22 -5.40 7.24
CA LYS A 184 9.45 -5.74 7.98
C LYS A 184 9.74 -4.76 9.11
N ASN A 185 9.13 -3.59 9.13
CA ASN A 185 9.28 -2.62 10.21
C ASN A 185 8.39 -3.01 11.40
N LEU A 186 8.99 -3.62 12.41
CA LEU A 186 8.26 -4.14 13.58
C LEU A 186 7.60 -3.02 14.39
N SER A 187 8.21 -1.84 14.45
CA SER A 187 7.66 -0.66 15.12
C SER A 187 6.37 -0.21 14.42
N LEU A 188 6.39 -0.10 13.10
CA LEU A 188 5.20 0.26 12.31
C LEU A 188 4.10 -0.79 12.45
N MET A 189 4.44 -2.07 12.31
CA MET A 189 3.45 -3.15 12.48
C MET A 189 2.85 -3.16 13.88
N GLY A 190 3.65 -2.92 14.90
CA GLY A 190 3.20 -2.80 16.28
C GLY A 190 2.26 -1.61 16.49
N SER A 191 2.62 -0.46 15.93
CA SER A 191 1.83 0.77 15.98
C SER A 191 0.47 0.61 15.29
N ILE A 192 0.42 -0.02 14.11
CA ILE A 192 -0.85 -0.31 13.43
C ILE A 192 -1.71 -1.27 14.26
N ARG A 193 -1.14 -2.40 14.75
CA ARG A 193 -1.88 -3.40 15.55
C ARG A 193 -2.53 -2.82 16.80
N LYS A 194 -1.83 -1.92 17.52
CA LYS A 194 -2.35 -1.28 18.74
C LYS A 194 -3.60 -0.44 18.48
N ARG A 195 -3.78 0.07 17.27
CA ARG A 195 -4.89 0.94 16.88
C ARG A 195 -6.10 0.18 16.35
N LEU A 196 -5.90 -1.03 15.84
CA LEU A 196 -6.98 -1.81 15.24
C LEU A 196 -7.98 -2.30 16.29
N PRO A 197 -9.29 -2.21 16.01
CA PRO A 197 -10.33 -2.78 16.86
C PRO A 197 -10.24 -4.31 16.90
N LYS A 198 -10.81 -4.92 17.93
CA LYS A 198 -10.69 -6.36 18.22
C LYS A 198 -11.20 -7.29 17.11
N ASN A 199 -12.13 -6.83 16.31
CA ASN A 199 -12.69 -7.58 15.18
C ASN A 199 -11.84 -7.49 13.90
N ILE A 200 -10.74 -6.71 13.92
CA ILE A 200 -9.80 -6.61 12.80
C ILE A 200 -8.48 -7.26 13.19
N SER A 201 -8.07 -8.28 12.44
CA SER A 201 -6.78 -8.95 12.64
C SER A 201 -5.78 -8.53 11.56
N LEU A 202 -4.49 -8.46 11.92
CA LEU A 202 -3.41 -8.11 11.01
C LEU A 202 -2.38 -9.24 10.96
N LYS A 203 -2.12 -9.74 9.76
CA LYS A 203 -1.07 -10.72 9.45
C LYS A 203 -0.15 -10.19 8.37
N ILE A 204 1.07 -10.69 8.28
CA ILE A 204 1.96 -10.42 7.15
C ILE A 204 1.77 -11.50 6.09
N ILE A 205 2.05 -11.17 4.82
CA ILE A 205 1.86 -12.11 3.70
C ILE A 205 2.76 -13.34 3.84
N ASP A 206 3.90 -13.19 4.51
CA ASP A 206 4.86 -14.25 4.78
C ASP A 206 4.26 -15.37 5.68
N ASP A 207 3.26 -15.07 6.51
CA ASP A 207 2.51 -16.05 7.31
C ASP A 207 1.76 -17.07 6.44
N TYR A 208 1.54 -16.75 5.17
CA TYR A 208 0.93 -17.61 4.16
C TYR A 208 1.96 -18.33 3.27
N LYS A 209 3.24 -18.35 3.68
CA LYS A 209 4.34 -18.94 2.91
C LYS A 209 4.55 -18.28 1.54
N ILE A 210 4.17 -17.02 1.42
CA ILE A 210 4.38 -16.19 0.23
C ILE A 210 5.48 -15.21 0.58
N ASP A 211 6.54 -15.19 -0.23
CA ASP A 211 7.62 -14.23 -0.04
C ASP A 211 7.15 -12.82 -0.42
N GLY A 212 6.98 -11.98 0.59
CA GLY A 212 6.47 -10.62 0.43
C GLY A 212 7.40 -9.69 -0.35
N ASP A 213 8.65 -10.05 -0.58
CA ASP A 213 9.59 -9.25 -1.39
C ASP A 213 9.31 -9.40 -2.89
N PHE A 214 8.62 -10.46 -3.30
CA PHE A 214 8.30 -10.73 -4.69
C PHE A 214 6.85 -10.45 -5.10
N ILE A 215 6.03 -9.90 -4.21
CA ILE A 215 4.60 -9.63 -4.50
C ILE A 215 4.44 -8.74 -5.72
N GLU A 216 5.22 -7.66 -5.82
CA GLU A 216 5.11 -6.74 -6.94
C GLU A 216 5.56 -7.37 -8.26
N SER A 217 6.70 -8.08 -8.26
CA SER A 217 7.19 -8.77 -9.46
C SER A 217 6.25 -9.89 -9.92
N GLN A 218 5.65 -10.63 -8.99
CA GLN A 218 4.62 -11.64 -9.29
C GLN A 218 3.34 -10.99 -9.83
N ALA A 219 2.93 -9.84 -9.28
CA ALA A 219 1.79 -9.08 -9.79
C ALA A 219 2.01 -8.68 -11.25
N PHE A 220 3.17 -8.11 -11.57
CA PHE A 220 3.49 -7.74 -12.95
C PHE A 220 3.58 -8.95 -13.89
N ALA A 221 4.14 -10.07 -13.46
CA ALA A 221 4.13 -11.32 -14.22
C ALA A 221 2.69 -11.79 -14.50
N TYR A 222 1.81 -11.73 -13.50
CA TYR A 222 0.41 -12.07 -13.66
C TYR A 222 -0.31 -11.11 -14.61
N LEU A 223 -0.06 -9.81 -14.53
CA LEU A 223 -0.59 -8.82 -15.46
C LEU A 223 -0.13 -9.09 -16.89
N ALA A 224 1.15 -9.47 -17.10
CA ALA A 224 1.67 -9.83 -18.42
C ALA A 224 0.94 -11.05 -19.02
N ILE A 225 0.69 -12.08 -18.21
CA ILE A 225 -0.09 -13.25 -18.64
C ILE A 225 -1.52 -12.82 -19.02
N ARG A 226 -2.15 -11.97 -18.23
CA ARG A 226 -3.49 -11.47 -18.54
C ARG A 226 -3.52 -10.63 -19.82
N SER A 227 -2.52 -9.79 -20.03
CA SER A 227 -2.36 -9.00 -21.28
C SER A 227 -2.24 -9.91 -22.50
N ALA A 228 -1.37 -10.92 -22.44
CA ALA A 228 -1.21 -11.91 -23.51
C ALA A 228 -2.53 -12.67 -23.81
N LEU A 229 -3.32 -12.94 -22.78
CA LEU A 229 -4.63 -13.58 -22.89
C LEU A 229 -5.78 -12.59 -23.20
N LYS A 230 -5.49 -11.31 -23.45
CA LYS A 230 -6.47 -10.23 -23.67
C LYS A 230 -7.52 -10.15 -22.56
N LYS A 231 -7.12 -10.41 -21.31
CA LYS A 231 -7.97 -10.33 -20.12
C LYS A 231 -7.84 -8.96 -19.47
N VAL A 232 -8.91 -8.48 -18.90
CA VAL A 232 -8.99 -7.21 -18.16
C VAL A 232 -8.00 -7.19 -16.99
N ILE A 233 -7.30 -6.06 -16.80
CA ILE A 233 -6.35 -5.84 -15.71
C ILE A 233 -6.71 -4.68 -14.78
N SER A 234 -7.62 -3.79 -15.17
CA SER A 234 -8.09 -2.69 -14.33
C SER A 234 -9.62 -2.57 -14.34
N TYR A 235 -10.17 -2.06 -13.26
CA TYR A 235 -11.61 -1.98 -13.00
C TYR A 235 -12.00 -0.60 -12.45
N PRO A 236 -13.27 -0.17 -12.63
CA PRO A 236 -13.73 1.14 -12.15
C PRO A 236 -13.40 1.43 -10.69
N ASN A 237 -13.61 0.47 -9.81
CA ASN A 237 -13.37 0.65 -8.37
C ASN A 237 -11.89 0.46 -7.95
N THR A 238 -10.96 0.28 -8.90
CA THR A 238 -9.52 0.17 -8.60
C THR A 238 -8.74 1.36 -9.13
N THR A 239 -8.88 1.70 -10.41
CA THR A 239 -8.15 2.79 -11.06
C THR A 239 -9.04 3.95 -11.47
N ASN A 240 -10.33 3.90 -11.15
CA ASN A 240 -11.34 4.87 -11.60
C ASN A 240 -11.51 4.91 -13.14
N VAL A 241 -11.10 3.87 -13.85
CA VAL A 241 -11.34 3.72 -15.29
C VAL A 241 -12.83 3.61 -15.58
N GLU A 242 -13.31 4.21 -16.68
CA GLU A 242 -14.75 4.20 -16.98
C GLU A 242 -15.32 2.79 -17.18
N LYS A 243 -14.56 1.90 -17.80
CA LYS A 243 -14.90 0.51 -18.04
C LYS A 243 -13.70 -0.39 -17.81
N ALA A 244 -13.95 -1.60 -17.31
CA ALA A 244 -12.93 -2.60 -17.13
C ALA A 244 -12.04 -2.76 -18.37
N SER A 245 -10.74 -2.57 -18.21
CA SER A 245 -9.81 -2.39 -19.33
C SER A 245 -8.67 -3.41 -19.33
N ILE A 246 -8.28 -3.82 -20.54
CA ILE A 246 -7.04 -4.56 -20.79
C ILE A 246 -5.86 -3.59 -20.74
N GLY A 247 -4.64 -4.09 -20.59
CA GLY A 247 -3.42 -3.26 -20.65
C GLY A 247 -2.19 -4.12 -20.87
N GLY A 248 -1.08 -3.45 -21.20
CA GLY A 248 0.15 -4.10 -21.60
C GLY A 248 0.19 -4.45 -23.10
N ILE A 249 1.33 -4.21 -23.72
CA ILE A 249 1.63 -4.50 -25.14
C ILE A 249 2.95 -5.25 -25.25
#